data_58ad273bea895e864cbb88b3f456a581
#
_entry.id   58ad273bea895e864cbb88b3f456a581
#
_cell.length_a   1.000
_cell.length_b   1.000
_cell.length_c   1.000
_cell.angle_alpha   90.00
_cell.angle_beta   90.00
_cell.angle_gamma   90.00
#
_symmetry.space_group_name_H-M   'P 1'
#
loop_
_entity.id
_entity.type
_entity.pdbx_description
1 polymer ?
#
loop_
_entity_poly.entity_id
_entity_poly.type
_entity_poly.pdbx_seq_one_letter_code
_entity_poly.pdbx_strand_id
1 'polypeptide(L)'
;MGNPTPPFFFKQEENLEYAIELKNITKTFPGVLANDNISLKIKKGEVFAIVGENGAGKTTLMNIIYGLYTPNNGEIYINGKKILHNSPKKAIEHGIGMVHQHFMLVPIFSVYENIILGNEFIKNVMVLDRKKAIEEVKKISEKYGLKVDPKEIVGNLPVGIQQRVEILKVLLRGAEILILDEPTAVLTPQETKELFETINALKKDNKTIIFISHKLKEVLEIADRIGVLKNGKVMGIKNKEETNEKELARLMVGRDVVLEVPKKEKEPGEPILEVKDLVIMSDKGIPAIKGINFKLRRYEILGIAGVEGNGQKELVEALNGLRPIHSGKILIQGKEIKNFDPWFFRKNGFAYIPEDRRVRGLVLPFSISYNLFLGRQREKNFKKGNFLNSSYIKIFSSNKIEEYDIRPRNQNLKVDALSGGNQQKVIVAREVSYDPDVLVASQPTRGLDVGATEFVHKKLVEQRDSGKAVLLISLELEEVMMLSDRIAVLFNGEIVGELKQEEANEEELGLLMLGLKRYDKKEVSK
;
A
#
# COMPACT_ATOMS: atom_id res chain seq x y z
N MET A 1 25.20 67.21 27.37
CA MET A 1 25.04 65.91 28.02
C MET A 1 23.88 65.25 27.36
N GLY A 2 24.17 64.40 26.40
CA GLY A 2 23.14 63.63 25.63
C GLY A 2 22.88 62.31 26.30
N ASN A 3 21.62 62.05 26.61
CA ASN A 3 21.18 60.73 27.09
C ASN A 3 21.31 59.71 25.97
N PRO A 4 21.84 58.49 26.21
CA PRO A 4 21.84 57.43 25.24
C PRO A 4 20.43 56.78 25.16
N THR A 5 19.85 56.73 23.95
CA THR A 5 18.66 55.99 23.60
C THR A 5 18.91 54.51 23.86
N PRO A 6 17.97 53.75 24.49
CA PRO A 6 18.15 52.33 24.66
C PRO A 6 17.97 51.59 23.32
N PRO A 7 18.66 50.44 23.11
CA PRO A 7 18.56 49.69 21.86
C PRO A 7 17.16 49.13 21.70
N PHE A 8 16.57 49.36 20.54
CA PHE A 8 15.34 48.75 20.09
C PHE A 8 15.56 47.21 20.01
N PHE A 9 15.10 46.50 21.00
CA PHE A 9 14.86 45.05 20.89
C PHE A 9 13.69 44.85 19.93
N PHE A 10 13.97 44.47 18.69
CA PHE A 10 12.97 43.85 17.85
C PHE A 10 12.53 42.57 18.57
N LYS A 11 11.41 42.58 19.26
CA LYS A 11 10.64 41.37 19.55
C LYS A 11 10.31 40.78 18.21
N GLN A 12 10.96 39.65 17.84
CA GLN A 12 10.42 38.76 16.84
C GLN A 12 9.03 38.34 17.36
N GLU A 13 7.98 38.81 16.73
CA GLU A 13 6.64 38.28 16.94
C GLU A 13 6.75 36.77 16.63
N GLU A 14 6.65 35.97 17.68
CA GLU A 14 6.54 34.54 17.56
C GLU A 14 5.31 34.27 16.68
N ASN A 15 5.51 33.76 15.48
CA ASN A 15 4.46 33.47 14.50
C ASN A 15 3.70 32.24 14.99
N LEU A 16 2.79 32.46 15.96
CA LEU A 16 2.00 31.43 16.66
C LEU A 16 0.98 30.72 15.77
N GLU A 17 0.86 31.12 14.51
CA GLU A 17 -0.09 30.57 13.54
C GLU A 17 0.31 29.16 13.05
N TYR A 18 1.62 28.85 12.98
CA TYR A 18 2.12 27.61 12.42
C TYR A 18 2.58 26.63 13.49
N ALA A 19 2.11 25.37 13.38
CA ALA A 19 2.59 24.27 14.22
C ALA A 19 4.00 23.83 13.79
N ILE A 20 4.23 23.77 12.46
CA ILE A 20 5.53 23.44 11.88
C ILE A 20 5.85 24.42 10.75
N GLU A 21 7.10 24.91 10.74
CA GLU A 21 7.66 25.63 9.60
C GLU A 21 9.01 25.02 9.24
N LEU A 22 9.14 24.61 7.99
CA LEU A 22 10.37 24.10 7.38
C LEU A 22 10.91 25.15 6.43
N LYS A 23 12.21 25.44 6.52
CA LYS A 23 12.91 26.40 5.64
C LYS A 23 14.08 25.72 4.97
N ASN A 24 14.02 25.60 3.65
CA ASN A 24 15.10 25.12 2.78
C ASN A 24 15.68 23.75 3.20
N ILE A 25 14.84 22.83 3.64
CA ILE A 25 15.25 21.49 4.10
C ILE A 25 15.82 20.70 2.93
N THR A 26 17.07 20.29 3.08
CA THR A 26 17.77 19.43 2.11
C THR A 26 18.31 18.20 2.81
N LYS A 27 18.08 17.02 2.22
CA LYS A 27 18.59 15.73 2.71
C LYS A 27 19.14 14.90 1.58
N THR A 28 20.40 14.51 1.70
CA THR A 28 21.08 13.60 0.77
C THR A 28 21.44 12.30 1.46
N PHE A 29 21.36 11.19 0.71
CA PHE A 29 21.93 9.90 1.04
C PHE A 29 22.92 9.51 -0.07
N PRO A 30 23.80 8.52 0.11
CA PRO A 30 24.71 8.09 -0.95
C PRO A 30 23.97 7.79 -2.27
N GLY A 31 24.22 8.63 -3.27
CA GLY A 31 23.59 8.51 -4.61
C GLY A 31 22.16 9.03 -4.75
N VAL A 32 21.53 9.56 -3.69
CA VAL A 32 20.12 10.02 -3.73
C VAL A 32 19.96 11.37 -3.03
N LEU A 33 19.38 12.35 -3.73
CA LEU A 33 18.89 13.60 -3.15
C LEU A 33 17.41 13.39 -2.77
N ALA A 34 17.16 13.06 -1.49
CA ALA A 34 15.84 12.68 -1.01
C ALA A 34 14.89 13.86 -0.76
N ASN A 35 15.43 14.99 -0.28
CA ASN A 35 14.72 16.26 -0.15
C ASN A 35 15.62 17.38 -0.67
N ASP A 36 15.07 18.25 -1.50
CA ASP A 36 15.79 19.32 -2.19
C ASP A 36 15.10 20.66 -1.93
N ASN A 37 15.69 21.42 -1.01
CA ASN A 37 15.27 22.79 -0.67
C ASN A 37 13.78 22.93 -0.31
N ILE A 38 13.25 22.00 0.50
CA ILE A 38 11.84 21.99 0.90
C ILE A 38 11.54 23.11 1.88
N SER A 39 10.59 23.98 1.52
CA SER A 39 10.00 24.96 2.42
C SER A 39 8.50 24.73 2.53
N LEU A 40 8.00 24.58 3.76
CA LEU A 40 6.63 24.17 4.04
C LEU A 40 6.16 24.78 5.37
N LYS A 41 4.89 25.19 5.42
CA LYS A 41 4.24 25.70 6.62
C LYS A 41 2.95 24.98 6.89
N ILE A 42 2.79 24.42 8.10
CA ILE A 42 1.60 23.70 8.56
C ILE A 42 0.96 24.52 9.67
N LYS A 43 -0.32 24.85 9.53
CA LYS A 43 -1.07 25.65 10.50
C LYS A 43 -1.45 24.80 11.71
N LYS A 44 -1.67 25.45 12.84
CA LYS A 44 -2.21 24.77 14.04
C LYS A 44 -3.64 24.34 13.81
N GLY A 45 -3.96 23.13 14.28
CA GLY A 45 -5.32 22.57 14.20
C GLY A 45 -5.81 22.20 12.81
N GLU A 46 -4.93 22.20 11.78
CA GLU A 46 -5.30 21.71 10.45
C GLU A 46 -4.95 20.24 10.25
N VAL A 47 -5.65 19.59 9.34
CA VAL A 47 -5.21 18.35 8.71
C VAL A 47 -4.46 18.69 7.43
N PHE A 48 -3.15 18.57 7.46
CA PHE A 48 -2.28 18.83 6.31
C PHE A 48 -1.88 17.51 5.68
N ALA A 49 -2.34 17.25 4.46
CA ALA A 49 -1.94 16.04 3.76
C ALA A 49 -0.65 16.25 2.96
N ILE A 50 0.19 15.21 2.92
CA ILE A 50 1.37 15.15 2.05
C ILE A 50 1.21 13.99 1.09
N VAL A 51 1.09 14.31 -0.20
CA VAL A 51 0.97 13.34 -1.28
C VAL A 51 2.21 13.34 -2.17
N GLY A 52 2.45 12.24 -2.86
CA GLY A 52 3.57 12.10 -3.79
C GLY A 52 3.82 10.64 -4.12
N GLU A 53 4.54 10.37 -5.21
CA GLU A 53 4.92 9.02 -5.60
C GLU A 53 5.85 8.36 -4.58
N ASN A 54 6.00 7.03 -4.68
CA ASN A 54 6.98 6.31 -3.87
C ASN A 54 8.41 6.79 -4.22
N GLY A 55 9.19 7.11 -3.18
CA GLY A 55 10.50 7.75 -3.37
C GLY A 55 10.48 9.27 -3.56
N ALA A 56 9.31 9.93 -3.51
CA ALA A 56 9.21 11.39 -3.59
C ALA A 56 9.82 12.14 -2.40
N GLY A 57 10.24 11.44 -1.33
CA GLY A 57 10.87 12.03 -0.15
C GLY A 57 9.93 12.26 1.04
N LYS A 58 8.67 11.79 0.99
CA LYS A 58 7.66 11.98 2.05
C LYS A 58 8.12 11.45 3.41
N THR A 59 8.41 10.15 3.49
CA THR A 59 8.86 9.50 4.73
C THR A 59 10.20 10.07 5.22
N THR A 60 11.10 10.45 4.31
CA THR A 60 12.36 11.15 4.68
C THR A 60 12.08 12.49 5.35
N LEU A 61 11.15 13.27 4.80
CA LEU A 61 10.77 14.57 5.37
C LEU A 61 10.14 14.40 6.76
N MET A 62 9.26 13.39 6.93
CA MET A 62 8.67 13.10 8.24
C MET A 62 9.68 12.62 9.26
N ASN A 63 10.62 11.79 8.85
CA ASN A 63 11.72 11.35 9.72
C ASN A 63 12.65 12.51 10.13
N ILE A 64 12.77 13.55 9.30
CA ILE A 64 13.47 14.79 9.67
C ILE A 64 12.66 15.57 10.71
N ILE A 65 11.35 15.74 10.52
CA ILE A 65 10.48 16.44 11.47
C ILE A 65 10.45 15.70 12.81
N TYR A 66 10.34 14.38 12.78
CA TYR A 66 10.33 13.53 13.99
C TYR A 66 11.72 13.36 14.62
N GLY A 67 12.79 13.79 13.93
CA GLY A 67 14.15 13.78 14.46
C GLY A 67 14.92 12.46 14.33
N LEU A 68 14.44 11.53 13.51
CA LEU A 68 15.18 10.32 13.14
C LEU A 68 16.32 10.62 12.17
N TYR A 69 16.15 11.64 11.33
CA TYR A 69 17.19 12.11 10.42
C TYR A 69 17.50 13.59 10.66
N THR A 70 18.78 13.92 10.62
CA THR A 70 19.24 15.30 10.60
C THR A 70 19.29 15.78 9.14
N PRO A 71 18.70 16.93 8.78
CA PRO A 71 18.85 17.49 7.44
C PRO A 71 20.31 17.91 7.19
N ASN A 72 20.74 17.91 5.93
CA ASN A 72 22.05 18.43 5.55
C ASN A 72 22.07 19.98 5.59
N ASN A 73 20.95 20.59 5.18
CA ASN A 73 20.74 22.02 5.22
C ASN A 73 19.30 22.35 5.60
N GLY A 74 19.06 23.58 6.04
CA GLY A 74 17.75 24.11 6.35
C GLY A 74 17.46 24.21 7.84
N GLU A 75 16.28 24.71 8.16
CA GLU A 75 15.85 25.01 9.52
C GLU A 75 14.45 24.46 9.78
N ILE A 76 14.23 23.98 11.00
CA ILE A 76 12.96 23.46 11.48
C ILE A 76 12.49 24.34 12.62
N TYR A 77 11.23 24.78 12.54
CA TYR A 77 10.56 25.50 13.62
C TYR A 77 9.32 24.72 14.04
N ILE A 78 9.14 24.55 15.34
CA ILE A 78 7.97 23.91 15.96
C ILE A 78 7.34 24.94 16.90
N ASN A 79 6.07 25.26 16.67
CA ASN A 79 5.35 26.30 17.42
C ASN A 79 6.14 27.62 17.51
N GLY A 80 6.75 28.05 16.40
CA GLY A 80 7.56 29.27 16.30
C GLY A 80 8.99 29.15 16.85
N LYS A 81 9.35 28.09 17.55
CA LYS A 81 10.68 27.88 18.14
C LYS A 81 11.60 27.11 17.20
N LYS A 82 12.78 27.67 16.91
CA LYS A 82 13.81 27.02 16.10
C LYS A 82 14.40 25.81 16.82
N ILE A 83 14.43 24.66 16.17
CA ILE A 83 15.01 23.43 16.68
C ILE A 83 16.44 23.30 16.14
N LEU A 84 17.44 23.43 17.00
CA LEU A 84 18.86 23.39 16.61
C LEU A 84 19.38 21.96 16.40
N HIS A 85 18.98 21.04 17.30
CA HIS A 85 19.35 19.62 17.24
C HIS A 85 18.10 18.79 17.46
N ASN A 86 17.52 18.29 16.37
CA ASN A 86 16.33 17.45 16.46
C ASN A 86 16.70 15.99 16.78
N SER A 87 15.87 15.38 17.61
CA SER A 87 15.93 13.96 17.94
C SER A 87 14.52 13.48 18.30
N PRO A 88 14.19 12.18 18.22
CA PRO A 88 12.86 11.69 18.59
C PRO A 88 12.42 12.12 20.00
N LYS A 89 13.35 12.13 20.97
CA LYS A 89 13.07 12.59 22.32
C LYS A 89 12.65 14.06 22.34
N LYS A 90 13.39 14.94 21.64
CA LYS A 90 13.05 16.36 21.53
C LYS A 90 11.75 16.59 20.77
N ALA A 91 11.49 15.83 19.69
CA ALA A 91 10.24 15.91 18.97
C ALA A 91 9.04 15.60 19.89
N ILE A 92 9.12 14.55 20.70
CA ILE A 92 8.12 14.21 21.72
C ILE A 92 7.97 15.33 22.76
N GLU A 93 9.08 15.89 23.28
CA GLU A 93 9.07 17.03 24.20
C GLU A 93 8.39 18.29 23.62
N HIS A 94 8.45 18.45 22.29
CA HIS A 94 7.74 19.50 21.54
C HIS A 94 6.32 19.13 21.12
N GLY A 95 5.80 17.99 21.61
CA GLY A 95 4.45 17.54 21.34
C GLY A 95 4.25 16.88 19.98
N ILE A 96 5.29 16.37 19.32
CA ILE A 96 5.16 15.63 18.06
C ILE A 96 5.05 14.13 18.37
N GLY A 97 3.98 13.49 17.89
CA GLY A 97 3.80 12.04 17.88
C GLY A 97 3.79 11.51 16.45
N MET A 98 4.34 10.32 16.22
CA MET A 98 4.35 9.68 14.90
C MET A 98 3.81 8.25 15.00
N VAL A 99 2.85 7.94 14.14
CA VAL A 99 2.34 6.60 13.86
C VAL A 99 2.98 6.16 12.56
N HIS A 100 3.80 5.13 12.63
CA HIS A 100 4.57 4.60 11.50
C HIS A 100 3.72 3.68 10.64
N GLN A 101 4.06 3.55 9.37
CA GLN A 101 3.44 2.62 8.42
C GLN A 101 3.47 1.15 8.92
N HIS A 102 4.56 0.74 9.57
CA HIS A 102 4.66 -0.53 10.29
C HIS A 102 4.58 -0.26 11.79
N PHE A 103 3.60 -0.84 12.45
CA PHE A 103 3.37 -0.59 13.88
C PHE A 103 4.56 -0.96 14.74
N MET A 104 4.92 -0.05 15.64
CA MET A 104 6.01 -0.23 16.60
C MET A 104 5.47 -0.77 17.93
N LEU A 105 4.67 -1.86 17.84
CA LEU A 105 4.07 -2.54 18.99
C LEU A 105 4.83 -3.82 19.32
N VAL A 106 4.89 -4.14 20.61
CA VAL A 106 5.45 -5.39 21.11
C VAL A 106 4.33 -6.44 21.17
N PRO A 107 4.31 -7.47 20.30
CA PRO A 107 3.15 -8.35 20.13
C PRO A 107 2.76 -9.13 21.38
N ILE A 108 3.74 -9.46 22.24
CA ILE A 108 3.52 -10.22 23.48
C ILE A 108 3.04 -9.38 24.68
N PHE A 109 3.05 -8.04 24.53
CA PHE A 109 2.58 -7.12 25.57
C PHE A 109 1.09 -6.86 25.42
N SER A 110 0.44 -6.55 26.54
CA SER A 110 -0.92 -6.06 26.55
C SER A 110 -1.02 -4.65 25.95
N VAL A 111 -2.24 -4.22 25.64
CA VAL A 111 -2.54 -2.88 25.12
C VAL A 111 -1.98 -1.80 26.05
N TYR A 112 -2.29 -1.87 27.37
CA TYR A 112 -1.81 -0.84 28.30
C TYR A 112 -0.28 -0.83 28.40
N GLU A 113 0.38 -2.00 28.38
CA GLU A 113 1.85 -2.09 28.43
C GLU A 113 2.50 -1.45 27.19
N ASN A 114 1.94 -1.67 26.00
CA ASN A 114 2.40 -1.03 24.79
C ASN A 114 2.23 0.50 24.82
N ILE A 115 1.08 0.98 25.32
CA ILE A 115 0.76 2.42 25.34
C ILE A 115 1.68 3.18 26.30
N ILE A 116 1.95 2.62 27.50
CA ILE A 116 2.78 3.29 28.51
C ILE A 116 4.29 3.05 28.33
N LEU A 117 4.70 2.17 27.43
CA LEU A 117 6.10 1.81 27.21
C LEU A 117 6.97 3.05 26.98
N GLY A 118 7.95 3.29 27.87
CA GLY A 118 8.82 4.48 27.85
C GLY A 118 8.19 5.74 28.45
N ASN A 119 7.01 5.61 29.08
CA ASN A 119 6.32 6.66 29.88
C ASN A 119 5.50 6.00 30.99
N GLU A 120 6.17 5.15 31.77
CA GLU A 120 5.54 4.27 32.75
C GLU A 120 5.01 5.05 33.95
N PHE A 121 3.81 4.68 34.45
CA PHE A 121 3.30 5.17 35.72
C PHE A 121 3.92 4.37 36.86
N ILE A 122 4.77 5.02 37.65
CA ILE A 122 5.53 4.38 38.74
C ILE A 122 4.90 4.75 40.08
N LYS A 123 4.60 3.74 40.91
CA LYS A 123 4.02 3.90 42.24
C LYS A 123 5.09 4.17 43.32
N ASN A 124 6.27 3.49 43.20
CA ASN A 124 7.45 3.65 44.02
C ASN A 124 8.65 3.44 43.07
N VAL A 125 9.87 3.78 43.48
CA VAL A 125 11.09 3.89 42.63
C VAL A 125 11.29 2.75 41.57
N MET A 126 10.57 1.61 41.70
CA MET A 126 10.70 0.47 40.75
C MET A 126 9.40 -0.31 40.52
N VAL A 127 8.23 0.15 40.97
CA VAL A 127 6.99 -0.63 40.85
C VAL A 127 6.03 0.06 39.90
N LEU A 128 5.67 -0.60 38.80
CA LEU A 128 4.68 -0.13 37.85
C LEU A 128 3.27 -0.04 38.49
N ASP A 129 2.64 1.12 38.39
CA ASP A 129 1.22 1.29 38.80
C ASP A 129 0.28 0.85 37.68
N ARG A 130 0.06 -0.47 37.60
CA ARG A 130 -0.81 -1.09 36.58
C ARG A 130 -2.25 -0.58 36.65
N LYS A 131 -2.76 -0.26 37.84
CA LYS A 131 -4.15 0.22 37.98
C LYS A 131 -4.29 1.59 37.35
N LYS A 132 -3.39 2.51 37.69
CA LYS A 132 -3.36 3.85 37.12
C LYS A 132 -3.14 3.81 35.60
N ALA A 133 -2.21 2.96 35.10
CA ALA A 133 -1.98 2.78 33.69
C ALA A 133 -3.25 2.37 32.92
N ILE A 134 -3.95 1.35 33.41
CA ILE A 134 -5.21 0.87 32.82
C ILE A 134 -6.29 1.96 32.83
N GLU A 135 -6.39 2.72 33.92
CA GLU A 135 -7.38 3.80 34.11
C GLU A 135 -7.10 4.95 33.09
N GLU A 136 -5.86 5.40 32.99
CA GLU A 136 -5.49 6.47 32.06
C GLU A 136 -5.66 6.03 30.58
N VAL A 137 -5.37 4.76 30.24
CA VAL A 137 -5.62 4.22 28.90
C VAL A 137 -7.13 4.19 28.61
N LYS A 138 -7.98 3.78 29.56
CA LYS A 138 -9.43 3.82 29.36
C LYS A 138 -9.93 5.23 29.14
N LYS A 139 -9.49 6.17 29.97
CA LYS A 139 -9.90 7.57 29.91
C LYS A 139 -9.58 8.20 28.54
N ILE A 140 -8.37 7.98 28.03
CA ILE A 140 -7.99 8.53 26.72
C ILE A 140 -8.69 7.80 25.56
N SER A 141 -8.92 6.49 25.70
CA SER A 141 -9.69 5.66 24.76
C SER A 141 -11.14 6.17 24.63
N GLU A 142 -11.79 6.45 25.76
CA GLU A 142 -13.15 7.01 25.80
C GLU A 142 -13.19 8.45 25.25
N LYS A 143 -12.21 9.29 25.61
CA LYS A 143 -12.14 10.68 25.13
C LYS A 143 -12.17 10.80 23.60
N TYR A 144 -11.46 9.93 22.90
CA TYR A 144 -11.32 9.98 21.43
C TYR A 144 -12.13 8.90 20.69
N GLY A 145 -12.94 8.10 21.41
CA GLY A 145 -13.75 7.04 20.79
C GLY A 145 -12.94 5.84 20.26
N LEU A 146 -11.66 5.76 20.60
CA LEU A 146 -10.74 4.68 20.21
C LEU A 146 -10.88 3.48 21.13
N LYS A 147 -11.98 2.74 21.02
CA LYS A 147 -12.30 1.61 21.91
C LYS A 147 -11.26 0.49 21.83
N VAL A 148 -10.62 0.17 22.95
CA VAL A 148 -9.67 -0.93 23.14
C VAL A 148 -9.87 -1.57 24.52
N ASP A 149 -9.59 -2.87 24.65
CA ASP A 149 -9.45 -3.48 25.98
C ASP A 149 -7.97 -3.35 26.42
N PRO A 150 -7.68 -2.61 27.50
CA PRO A 150 -6.31 -2.42 27.96
C PRO A 150 -5.57 -3.71 28.33
N LYS A 151 -6.27 -4.80 28.61
CA LYS A 151 -5.66 -6.07 29.07
C LYS A 151 -5.40 -7.07 27.95
N GLU A 152 -5.97 -6.89 26.77
CA GLU A 152 -5.75 -7.79 25.65
C GLU A 152 -4.30 -7.75 25.15
N ILE A 153 -3.81 -8.91 24.69
CA ILE A 153 -2.47 -9.03 24.09
C ILE A 153 -2.52 -8.51 22.66
N VAL A 154 -1.65 -7.55 22.35
CA VAL A 154 -1.66 -6.83 21.06
C VAL A 154 -1.50 -7.76 19.85
N GLY A 155 -0.67 -8.81 19.97
CA GLY A 155 -0.46 -9.77 18.88
C GLY A 155 -1.71 -10.57 18.46
N ASN A 156 -2.76 -10.59 19.29
CA ASN A 156 -4.02 -11.27 19.00
C ASN A 156 -5.09 -10.34 18.41
N LEU A 157 -4.80 -9.03 18.35
CA LEU A 157 -5.77 -8.02 17.91
C LEU A 157 -5.80 -7.88 16.37
N PRO A 158 -6.97 -7.60 15.79
CA PRO A 158 -7.06 -7.14 14.42
C PRO A 158 -6.19 -5.89 14.16
N VAL A 159 -5.75 -5.74 12.92
CA VAL A 159 -4.82 -4.66 12.53
C VAL A 159 -5.41 -3.27 12.82
N GLY A 160 -6.69 -3.03 12.57
CA GLY A 160 -7.36 -1.77 12.89
C GLY A 160 -7.36 -1.44 14.40
N ILE A 161 -7.44 -2.46 15.27
CA ILE A 161 -7.32 -2.24 16.72
C ILE A 161 -5.87 -1.95 17.12
N GLN A 162 -4.89 -2.64 16.51
CA GLN A 162 -3.47 -2.34 16.73
C GLN A 162 -3.14 -0.89 16.37
N GLN A 163 -3.73 -0.37 15.31
CA GLN A 163 -3.57 1.03 14.92
C GLN A 163 -4.14 2.00 15.97
N ARG A 164 -5.32 1.69 16.55
CA ARG A 164 -5.88 2.48 17.65
C ARG A 164 -4.91 2.53 18.83
N VAL A 165 -4.25 1.41 19.15
CA VAL A 165 -3.23 1.33 20.20
C VAL A 165 -2.05 2.26 19.91
N GLU A 166 -1.54 2.31 18.67
CA GLU A 166 -0.48 3.25 18.26
C GLU A 166 -0.91 4.71 18.39
N ILE A 167 -2.13 5.06 17.99
CA ILE A 167 -2.66 6.42 18.13
C ILE A 167 -2.80 6.78 19.63
N LEU A 168 -3.35 5.89 20.44
CA LEU A 168 -3.49 6.11 21.89
C LEU A 168 -2.14 6.29 22.57
N LYS A 169 -1.11 5.55 22.15
CA LYS A 169 0.25 5.64 22.66
C LYS A 169 0.85 7.04 22.46
N VAL A 170 0.69 7.64 21.28
CA VAL A 170 1.20 8.99 21.02
C VAL A 170 0.35 10.07 21.73
N LEU A 171 -0.95 9.87 21.82
CA LEU A 171 -1.87 10.78 22.53
C LEU A 171 -1.62 10.80 24.04
N LEU A 172 -1.37 9.63 24.66
CA LEU A 172 -1.07 9.55 26.11
C LEU A 172 0.24 10.28 26.46
N ARG A 173 1.17 10.38 25.50
CA ARG A 173 2.42 11.15 25.64
C ARG A 173 2.24 12.65 25.44
N GLY A 174 0.99 13.12 25.23
CA GLY A 174 0.68 14.54 25.09
C GLY A 174 0.95 15.09 23.70
N ALA A 175 0.86 14.29 22.63
CA ALA A 175 1.05 14.78 21.26
C ALA A 175 0.03 15.87 20.92
N GLU A 176 0.54 17.00 20.42
CA GLU A 176 -0.22 18.13 19.86
C GLU A 176 -0.18 18.11 18.32
N ILE A 177 0.87 17.52 17.76
CA ILE A 177 1.10 17.35 16.33
C ILE A 177 1.24 15.84 16.08
N LEU A 178 0.35 15.27 15.30
CA LEU A 178 0.35 13.85 14.95
C LEU A 178 0.77 13.66 13.49
N ILE A 179 1.80 12.85 13.27
CA ILE A 179 2.21 12.39 11.94
C ILE A 179 1.64 10.98 11.75
N LEU A 180 0.82 10.79 10.72
CA LEU A 180 0.23 9.50 10.34
C LEU A 180 0.80 9.09 8.97
N ASP A 181 1.69 8.09 8.96
CA ASP A 181 2.36 7.63 7.73
C ASP A 181 1.64 6.42 7.13
N GLU A 182 0.91 6.65 6.02
CA GLU A 182 0.07 5.67 5.31
C GLU A 182 -0.88 4.87 6.22
N PRO A 183 -1.68 5.54 7.08
CA PRO A 183 -2.42 4.85 8.14
C PRO A 183 -3.56 3.96 7.65
N THR A 184 -3.97 4.07 6.39
CA THR A 184 -5.08 3.32 5.79
C THR A 184 -4.63 2.15 4.92
N ALA A 185 -3.33 1.90 4.82
CA ALA A 185 -2.78 0.91 3.88
C ALA A 185 -3.25 -0.54 4.12
N VAL A 186 -3.68 -0.85 5.35
CA VAL A 186 -4.07 -2.21 5.77
C VAL A 186 -5.48 -2.26 6.38
N LEU A 187 -6.24 -1.16 6.28
CA LEU A 187 -7.58 -1.03 6.84
C LEU A 187 -8.67 -1.40 5.83
N THR A 188 -9.77 -1.93 6.33
CA THR A 188 -11.01 -2.04 5.57
C THR A 188 -11.65 -0.66 5.35
N PRO A 189 -12.58 -0.49 4.39
CA PRO A 189 -13.29 0.77 4.21
C PRO A 189 -14.00 1.26 5.47
N GLN A 190 -14.58 0.35 6.25
CA GLN A 190 -15.24 0.67 7.51
C GLN A 190 -14.26 1.19 8.57
N GLU A 191 -13.12 0.51 8.72
CA GLU A 191 -12.06 0.95 9.64
C GLU A 191 -11.44 2.29 9.20
N THR A 192 -11.32 2.53 7.90
CA THR A 192 -10.87 3.82 7.34
C THR A 192 -11.83 4.95 7.73
N LYS A 193 -13.14 4.73 7.62
CA LYS A 193 -14.16 5.69 8.03
C LYS A 193 -14.07 6.00 9.53
N GLU A 194 -13.93 4.99 10.38
CA GLU A 194 -13.73 5.16 11.82
C GLU A 194 -12.45 5.94 12.15
N LEU A 195 -11.37 5.70 11.40
CA LEU A 195 -10.14 6.48 11.52
C LEU A 195 -10.37 7.96 11.17
N PHE A 196 -11.11 8.26 10.10
CA PHE A 196 -11.43 9.63 9.70
C PHE A 196 -12.30 10.35 10.71
N GLU A 197 -13.26 9.65 11.32
CA GLU A 197 -14.03 10.18 12.45
C GLU A 197 -13.12 10.54 13.63
N THR A 198 -12.14 9.69 13.93
CA THR A 198 -11.12 9.94 14.96
C THR A 198 -10.25 11.15 14.62
N ILE A 199 -9.76 11.26 13.38
CA ILE A 199 -8.97 12.41 12.93
C ILE A 199 -9.78 13.71 13.07
N ASN A 200 -11.05 13.70 12.69
CA ASN A 200 -11.94 14.84 12.83
C ASN A 200 -12.19 15.20 14.33
N ALA A 201 -12.28 14.22 15.21
CA ALA A 201 -12.38 14.46 16.65
C ALA A 201 -11.09 15.09 17.22
N LEU A 202 -9.92 14.61 16.79
CA LEU A 202 -8.62 15.17 17.15
C LEU A 202 -8.46 16.62 16.66
N LYS A 203 -8.89 16.90 15.43
CA LYS A 203 -8.90 18.25 14.87
C LYS A 203 -9.78 19.20 15.69
N LYS A 204 -10.99 18.74 16.09
CA LYS A 204 -11.88 19.51 16.99
C LYS A 204 -11.23 19.80 18.34
N ASP A 205 -10.36 18.91 18.85
CA ASP A 205 -9.54 19.11 20.04
C ASP A 205 -8.27 19.94 19.75
N ASN A 206 -8.26 20.67 18.64
CA ASN A 206 -7.18 21.56 18.17
C ASN A 206 -5.82 20.86 17.95
N LYS A 207 -5.82 19.54 17.70
CA LYS A 207 -4.61 18.81 17.31
C LYS A 207 -4.29 19.07 15.85
N THR A 208 -3.01 19.20 15.53
CA THR A 208 -2.52 19.31 14.16
C THR A 208 -2.18 17.94 13.64
N ILE A 209 -2.68 17.59 12.45
CA ILE A 209 -2.47 16.26 11.85
C ILE A 209 -1.71 16.40 10.54
N ILE A 210 -0.64 15.65 10.39
CA ILE A 210 0.07 15.47 9.11
C ILE A 210 -0.29 14.08 8.60
N PHE A 211 -1.07 14.04 7.52
CA PHE A 211 -1.59 12.81 6.93
C PHE A 211 -0.83 12.47 5.66
N ILE A 212 -0.11 11.36 5.65
CA ILE A 212 0.63 10.91 4.47
C ILE A 212 -0.15 9.77 3.82
N SER A 213 -0.51 9.94 2.56
CA SER A 213 -1.14 8.91 1.76
C SER A 213 -0.81 9.10 0.28
N HIS A 214 -0.88 8.01 -0.47
CA HIS A 214 -0.86 8.05 -1.93
C HIS A 214 -2.29 7.88 -2.51
N LYS A 215 -3.29 7.61 -1.67
CA LYS A 215 -4.70 7.46 -2.04
C LYS A 215 -5.37 8.83 -2.06
N LEU A 216 -5.56 9.37 -3.27
CA LEU A 216 -5.99 10.76 -3.45
C LEU A 216 -7.41 11.02 -2.96
N LYS A 217 -8.32 10.04 -3.06
CA LYS A 217 -9.68 10.15 -2.54
C LYS A 217 -9.70 10.35 -1.02
N GLU A 218 -8.92 9.53 -0.29
CA GLU A 218 -8.78 9.66 1.16
C GLU A 218 -8.26 11.03 1.58
N VAL A 219 -7.26 11.53 0.85
CA VAL A 219 -6.67 12.85 1.08
C VAL A 219 -7.70 13.96 0.84
N LEU A 220 -8.44 13.88 -0.25
CA LEU A 220 -9.52 14.83 -0.56
C LEU A 220 -10.69 14.76 0.42
N GLU A 221 -10.89 13.64 1.11
CA GLU A 221 -11.92 13.50 2.14
C GLU A 221 -11.52 14.21 3.43
N ILE A 222 -10.28 14.04 3.90
CA ILE A 222 -9.90 14.41 5.28
C ILE A 222 -9.07 15.69 5.39
N ALA A 223 -8.30 16.07 4.37
CA ALA A 223 -7.36 17.19 4.46
C ALA A 223 -8.03 18.56 4.35
N ASP A 224 -7.44 19.57 4.96
CA ASP A 224 -7.73 20.99 4.73
C ASP A 224 -6.85 21.54 3.61
N ARG A 225 -5.55 21.19 3.68
CA ARG A 225 -4.54 21.59 2.69
C ARG A 225 -3.69 20.39 2.30
N ILE A 226 -3.22 20.39 1.07
CA ILE A 226 -2.51 19.27 0.45
C ILE A 226 -1.20 19.78 -0.14
N GLY A 227 -0.08 19.24 0.35
CA GLY A 227 1.25 19.47 -0.20
C GLY A 227 1.64 18.32 -1.12
N VAL A 228 2.00 18.64 -2.36
CA VAL A 228 2.42 17.63 -3.35
C VAL A 228 3.94 17.59 -3.42
N LEU A 229 4.53 16.42 -3.12
CA LEU A 229 5.96 16.17 -3.25
C LEU A 229 6.27 15.34 -4.51
N LYS A 230 7.32 15.75 -5.23
CA LYS A 230 7.85 15.01 -6.37
C LYS A 230 9.37 15.16 -6.44
N ASN A 231 10.10 14.05 -6.56
CA ASN A 231 11.57 14.04 -6.66
C ASN A 231 12.25 14.92 -5.60
N GLY A 232 11.80 14.85 -4.36
CA GLY A 232 12.34 15.60 -3.24
C GLY A 232 11.93 17.09 -3.17
N LYS A 233 11.06 17.58 -4.06
CA LYS A 233 10.62 18.99 -4.10
C LYS A 233 9.12 19.13 -3.85
N VAL A 234 8.71 20.26 -3.29
CA VAL A 234 7.30 20.66 -3.19
C VAL A 234 6.87 21.22 -4.55
N MET A 235 5.94 20.55 -5.22
CA MET A 235 5.39 20.98 -6.51
C MET A 235 4.26 21.98 -6.36
N GLY A 236 3.61 22.03 -5.21
CA GLY A 236 2.54 22.95 -4.90
C GLY A 236 1.87 22.60 -3.58
N ILE A 237 1.17 23.59 -3.02
CA ILE A 237 0.29 23.43 -1.86
C ILE A 237 -1.08 23.91 -2.31
N LYS A 238 -2.12 23.10 -2.13
CA LYS A 238 -3.49 23.38 -2.54
C LYS A 238 -4.42 23.34 -1.34
N ASN A 239 -5.44 24.19 -1.34
CA ASN A 239 -6.58 24.01 -0.47
C ASN A 239 -7.47 22.89 -1.04
N LYS A 240 -8.12 22.12 -0.19
CA LYS A 240 -9.00 21.01 -0.60
C LYS A 240 -10.04 21.46 -1.64
N GLU A 241 -10.68 22.60 -1.41
CA GLU A 241 -11.75 23.12 -2.24
C GLU A 241 -11.28 23.61 -3.62
N GLU A 242 -9.97 23.84 -3.80
CA GLU A 242 -9.36 24.39 -5.02
C GLU A 242 -8.71 23.33 -5.91
N THR A 243 -8.85 22.05 -5.56
CA THR A 243 -8.18 20.96 -6.28
C THR A 243 -9.08 19.72 -6.41
N ASN A 244 -8.65 18.79 -7.23
CA ASN A 244 -9.32 17.51 -7.44
C ASN A 244 -8.29 16.40 -7.68
N GLU A 245 -8.77 15.16 -7.72
CA GLU A 245 -7.94 13.96 -7.87
C GLU A 245 -7.04 14.01 -9.12
N LYS A 246 -7.58 14.47 -10.26
CA LYS A 246 -6.84 14.56 -11.53
C LYS A 246 -5.70 15.58 -11.46
N GLU A 247 -5.95 16.74 -10.85
CA GLU A 247 -4.92 17.77 -10.68
C GLU A 247 -3.80 17.32 -9.75
N LEU A 248 -4.16 16.69 -8.63
CA LEU A 248 -3.17 16.14 -7.69
C LEU A 248 -2.33 15.05 -8.36
N ALA A 249 -2.96 14.11 -9.07
CA ALA A 249 -2.25 13.06 -9.81
C ALA A 249 -1.31 13.67 -10.86
N ARG A 250 -1.75 14.71 -11.60
CA ARG A 250 -0.90 15.41 -12.55
C ARG A 250 0.30 16.07 -11.90
N LEU A 251 0.12 16.71 -10.75
CA LEU A 251 1.24 17.32 -10.00
C LEU A 251 2.23 16.27 -9.48
N MET A 252 1.73 15.11 -9.04
CA MET A 252 2.55 13.99 -8.58
C MET A 252 3.37 13.39 -9.70
N VAL A 253 2.73 13.01 -10.80
CA VAL A 253 3.36 12.30 -11.93
C VAL A 253 4.07 13.27 -12.89
N GLY A 254 3.55 14.50 -13.05
CA GLY A 254 4.07 15.53 -13.97
C GLY A 254 3.56 15.41 -15.40
N ARG A 255 2.54 14.60 -15.64
CA ARG A 255 1.75 14.47 -16.87
C ARG A 255 0.31 14.14 -16.50
N ASP A 256 -0.58 14.23 -17.46
CA ASP A 256 -1.94 13.74 -17.26
C ASP A 256 -1.92 12.22 -17.04
N VAL A 257 -2.70 11.78 -16.07
CA VAL A 257 -2.83 10.38 -15.65
C VAL A 257 -4.24 9.92 -15.94
N VAL A 258 -4.36 8.76 -16.54
CA VAL A 258 -5.66 8.09 -16.73
C VAL A 258 -5.95 7.30 -15.45
N LEU A 259 -6.77 7.87 -14.58
CA LEU A 259 -7.15 7.21 -13.32
C LEU A 259 -8.09 6.04 -13.55
N GLU A 260 -8.94 6.11 -14.57
CA GLU A 260 -9.83 5.02 -14.99
C GLU A 260 -9.42 4.52 -16.37
N VAL A 261 -9.06 3.25 -16.48
CA VAL A 261 -8.72 2.63 -17.75
C VAL A 261 -10.00 2.20 -18.45
N PRO A 262 -10.33 2.79 -19.62
CA PRO A 262 -11.54 2.39 -20.34
C PRO A 262 -11.43 0.96 -20.83
N LYS A 263 -12.44 0.15 -20.52
CA LYS A 263 -12.60 -1.23 -21.01
C LYS A 263 -13.48 -1.22 -22.27
N LYS A 264 -13.15 -2.05 -23.25
CA LYS A 264 -14.02 -2.28 -24.39
C LYS A 264 -15.26 -3.06 -23.93
N GLU A 265 -16.43 -2.72 -24.45
CA GLU A 265 -17.62 -3.55 -24.26
C GLU A 265 -17.39 -4.93 -24.91
N LYS A 266 -17.35 -5.96 -24.09
CA LYS A 266 -17.15 -7.34 -24.49
C LYS A 266 -17.98 -8.26 -23.61
N GLU A 267 -18.74 -9.13 -24.24
CA GLU A 267 -19.41 -10.20 -23.52
C GLU A 267 -18.40 -11.25 -23.07
N PRO A 268 -18.53 -11.76 -21.83
CA PRO A 268 -17.70 -12.86 -21.37
C PRO A 268 -17.85 -14.10 -22.27
N GLY A 269 -16.73 -14.64 -22.72
CA GLY A 269 -16.70 -15.81 -23.57
C GLY A 269 -16.81 -17.13 -22.80
N GLU A 270 -16.35 -18.22 -23.41
CA GLU A 270 -16.34 -19.54 -22.78
C GLU A 270 -15.41 -19.59 -21.55
N PRO A 271 -15.78 -20.40 -20.55
CA PRO A 271 -14.93 -20.63 -19.39
C PRO A 271 -13.61 -21.28 -19.80
N ILE A 272 -12.50 -20.67 -19.38
CA ILE A 272 -11.15 -21.18 -19.63
C ILE A 272 -10.55 -21.83 -18.40
N LEU A 273 -10.91 -21.34 -17.20
CA LEU A 273 -10.54 -21.91 -15.92
C LEU A 273 -11.82 -22.18 -15.12
N GLU A 274 -11.98 -23.41 -14.65
CA GLU A 274 -13.03 -23.78 -13.72
C GLU A 274 -12.42 -24.39 -12.46
N VAL A 275 -12.88 -23.92 -11.32
CA VAL A 275 -12.50 -24.40 -9.99
C VAL A 275 -13.75 -25.00 -9.35
N LYS A 276 -13.65 -26.28 -8.89
CA LYS A 276 -14.78 -27.03 -8.33
C LYS A 276 -14.41 -27.63 -6.98
N ASP A 277 -15.16 -27.28 -5.94
CA ASP A 277 -15.05 -27.77 -4.57
C ASP A 277 -13.60 -27.79 -4.04
N LEU A 278 -12.84 -26.74 -4.39
CA LEU A 278 -11.41 -26.66 -4.15
C LEU A 278 -11.11 -26.46 -2.67
N VAL A 279 -10.33 -27.38 -2.10
CA VAL A 279 -9.79 -27.28 -0.73
C VAL A 279 -8.27 -27.24 -0.78
N ILE A 280 -7.71 -26.25 -0.09
CA ILE A 280 -6.24 -26.05 -0.01
C ILE A 280 -5.86 -25.91 1.46
N MET A 281 -4.80 -26.61 1.87
CA MET A 281 -4.27 -26.53 3.23
C MET A 281 -3.23 -25.41 3.34
N SER A 282 -3.25 -24.72 4.46
CA SER A 282 -2.19 -23.79 4.85
C SER A 282 -0.91 -24.52 5.29
N ASP A 283 0.18 -23.79 5.48
CA ASP A 283 1.44 -24.35 5.99
C ASP A 283 1.31 -24.94 7.42
N LYS A 284 0.23 -24.55 8.14
CA LYS A 284 -0.11 -25.07 9.49
C LYS A 284 -1.00 -26.32 9.44
N GLY A 285 -1.32 -26.86 8.27
CA GLY A 285 -2.19 -28.02 8.10
C GLY A 285 -3.68 -27.73 8.39
N ILE A 286 -4.10 -26.48 8.35
CA ILE A 286 -5.48 -26.04 8.52
C ILE A 286 -6.04 -25.65 7.15
N PRO A 287 -7.30 -25.96 6.80
CA PRO A 287 -7.90 -25.53 5.54
C PRO A 287 -7.89 -23.99 5.41
N ALA A 288 -7.10 -23.48 4.46
CA ALA A 288 -7.05 -22.07 4.08
C ALA A 288 -8.14 -21.76 3.03
N ILE A 289 -8.44 -22.71 2.15
CA ILE A 289 -9.54 -22.66 1.18
C ILE A 289 -10.46 -23.85 1.47
N LYS A 290 -11.78 -23.61 1.51
CA LYS A 290 -12.79 -24.52 2.06
C LYS A 290 -13.91 -24.83 1.05
N GLY A 291 -13.57 -25.45 -0.08
CA GLY A 291 -14.56 -25.89 -1.06
C GLY A 291 -15.11 -24.76 -1.92
N ILE A 292 -14.24 -23.91 -2.46
CA ILE A 292 -14.64 -22.81 -3.34
C ILE A 292 -14.96 -23.30 -4.75
N ASN A 293 -15.89 -22.57 -5.38
CA ASN A 293 -16.29 -22.80 -6.76
C ASN A 293 -16.30 -21.47 -7.50
N PHE A 294 -15.66 -21.39 -8.66
CA PHE A 294 -15.78 -20.26 -9.57
C PHE A 294 -15.36 -20.64 -11.01
N LYS A 295 -15.75 -19.79 -11.95
CA LYS A 295 -15.34 -19.88 -13.36
C LYS A 295 -14.72 -18.56 -13.77
N LEU A 296 -13.65 -18.63 -14.55
CA LEU A 296 -13.03 -17.48 -15.18
C LEU A 296 -13.15 -17.65 -16.69
N ARG A 297 -13.66 -16.62 -17.36
CA ARG A 297 -14.04 -16.66 -18.78
C ARG A 297 -13.07 -15.84 -19.64
N ARG A 298 -13.05 -16.12 -20.93
CA ARG A 298 -12.37 -15.24 -21.90
C ARG A 298 -13.03 -13.87 -21.91
N TYR A 299 -12.25 -12.82 -22.17
CA TYR A 299 -12.69 -11.42 -22.14
C TYR A 299 -13.21 -10.98 -20.77
N GLU A 300 -12.73 -11.60 -19.70
CA GLU A 300 -13.16 -11.31 -18.34
C GLU A 300 -11.97 -11.02 -17.42
N ILE A 301 -12.13 -10.00 -16.57
CA ILE A 301 -11.36 -9.84 -15.34
C ILE A 301 -12.26 -10.26 -14.19
N LEU A 302 -11.96 -11.39 -13.56
CA LEU A 302 -12.58 -11.79 -12.29
C LEU A 302 -11.72 -11.24 -11.14
N GLY A 303 -12.28 -10.33 -10.35
CA GLY A 303 -11.64 -9.81 -9.15
C GLY A 303 -11.94 -10.68 -7.93
N ILE A 304 -10.92 -10.99 -7.14
CA ILE A 304 -11.08 -11.60 -5.82
C ILE A 304 -10.76 -10.54 -4.77
N ALA A 305 -11.80 -10.05 -4.11
CA ALA A 305 -11.70 -9.13 -2.97
C ALA A 305 -11.62 -9.91 -1.66
N GLY A 306 -10.99 -9.34 -0.63
CA GLY A 306 -10.92 -9.92 0.71
C GLY A 306 -9.77 -9.35 1.52
N VAL A 307 -9.86 -9.43 2.84
CA VAL A 307 -8.80 -9.00 3.77
C VAL A 307 -7.65 -10.00 3.76
N GLU A 308 -6.44 -9.55 4.04
CA GLU A 308 -5.25 -10.41 4.10
C GLU A 308 -5.46 -11.60 5.08
N GLY A 309 -5.01 -12.78 4.67
CA GLY A 309 -5.12 -13.99 5.49
C GLY A 309 -6.37 -14.84 5.27
N ASN A 310 -7.25 -14.47 4.34
CA ASN A 310 -8.47 -15.24 4.03
C ASN A 310 -8.26 -16.38 3.01
N GLY A 311 -7.00 -16.70 2.63
CA GLY A 311 -6.67 -17.80 1.73
C GLY A 311 -6.27 -17.40 0.30
N GLN A 312 -6.17 -16.09 0.02
CA GLN A 312 -5.77 -15.58 -1.29
C GLN A 312 -4.41 -16.11 -1.73
N LYS A 313 -3.43 -16.13 -0.81
CA LYS A 313 -2.07 -16.63 -1.08
C LYS A 313 -2.09 -18.10 -1.48
N GLU A 314 -2.77 -18.95 -0.72
CA GLU A 314 -2.88 -20.37 -0.95
C GLU A 314 -3.58 -20.66 -2.28
N LEU A 315 -4.64 -19.90 -2.60
CA LEU A 315 -5.35 -20.00 -3.88
C LEU A 315 -4.41 -19.67 -5.06
N VAL A 316 -3.69 -18.55 -4.99
CA VAL A 316 -2.73 -18.15 -6.02
C VAL A 316 -1.64 -19.20 -6.20
N GLU A 317 -1.08 -19.70 -5.11
CA GLU A 317 -0.03 -20.74 -5.16
C GLU A 317 -0.53 -22.03 -5.81
N ALA A 318 -1.75 -22.47 -5.51
CA ALA A 318 -2.34 -23.65 -6.12
C ALA A 318 -2.61 -23.47 -7.63
N LEU A 319 -3.16 -22.30 -8.03
CA LEU A 319 -3.44 -21.97 -9.43
C LEU A 319 -2.17 -21.79 -10.29
N ASN A 320 -1.01 -21.71 -9.66
CA ASN A 320 0.28 -21.64 -10.35
C ASN A 320 1.17 -22.88 -10.14
N GLY A 321 0.61 -23.95 -9.55
CA GLY A 321 1.33 -25.19 -9.32
C GLY A 321 2.42 -25.10 -8.24
N LEU A 322 2.40 -24.07 -7.41
CA LEU A 322 3.35 -23.87 -6.31
C LEU A 322 2.90 -24.54 -5.01
N ARG A 323 1.62 -24.96 -4.94
CA ARG A 323 1.02 -25.63 -3.79
C ARG A 323 0.09 -26.75 -4.29
N PRO A 324 0.15 -27.96 -3.69
CA PRO A 324 -0.82 -29.01 -3.99
C PRO A 324 -2.20 -28.66 -3.46
N ILE A 325 -3.24 -29.12 -4.13
CA ILE A 325 -4.61 -29.09 -3.61
C ILE A 325 -4.84 -30.28 -2.68
N HIS A 326 -5.72 -30.12 -1.69
CA HIS A 326 -6.13 -31.21 -0.79
C HIS A 326 -7.28 -32.02 -1.41
N SER A 327 -8.28 -31.35 -1.96
CA SER A 327 -9.41 -31.96 -2.68
C SER A 327 -10.03 -30.95 -3.65
N GLY A 328 -10.99 -31.43 -4.45
CA GLY A 328 -11.62 -30.63 -5.50
C GLY A 328 -10.91 -30.77 -6.84
N LYS A 329 -11.26 -29.91 -7.79
CA LYS A 329 -10.75 -29.98 -9.17
C LYS A 329 -10.47 -28.60 -9.73
N ILE A 330 -9.40 -28.52 -10.52
CA ILE A 330 -9.08 -27.38 -11.38
C ILE A 330 -9.13 -27.88 -12.82
N LEU A 331 -9.94 -27.24 -13.66
CA LEU A 331 -10.04 -27.58 -15.07
C LEU A 331 -9.57 -26.38 -15.91
N ILE A 332 -8.76 -26.67 -16.93
CA ILE A 332 -8.33 -25.71 -17.96
C ILE A 332 -8.96 -26.16 -19.28
N GLN A 333 -9.76 -25.28 -19.89
CA GLN A 333 -10.48 -25.61 -21.14
C GLN A 333 -11.22 -26.95 -21.04
N GLY A 334 -11.92 -27.19 -19.90
CA GLY A 334 -12.67 -28.40 -19.61
C GLY A 334 -11.82 -29.63 -19.24
N LYS A 335 -10.49 -29.56 -19.27
CA LYS A 335 -9.59 -30.67 -18.93
C LYS A 335 -9.10 -30.54 -17.50
N GLU A 336 -9.30 -31.58 -16.69
CA GLU A 336 -8.85 -31.63 -15.30
C GLU A 336 -7.32 -31.63 -15.19
N ILE A 337 -6.77 -30.76 -14.35
CA ILE A 337 -5.34 -30.74 -14.03
C ILE A 337 -5.07 -31.80 -12.97
N LYS A 338 -4.14 -32.71 -13.29
CA LYS A 338 -3.69 -33.78 -12.37
C LYS A 338 -2.24 -33.52 -11.89
N ASN A 339 -1.50 -32.67 -12.58
CA ASN A 339 -0.10 -32.38 -12.26
C ASN A 339 0.03 -30.91 -11.83
N PHE A 340 0.35 -30.70 -10.56
CA PHE A 340 0.56 -29.38 -9.96
C PHE A 340 2.06 -29.02 -10.01
N ASP A 341 2.57 -28.79 -11.23
CA ASP A 341 3.92 -28.34 -11.51
C ASP A 341 3.83 -26.95 -12.19
N PRO A 342 4.58 -25.93 -11.74
CA PRO A 342 4.58 -24.60 -12.34
C PRO A 342 4.87 -24.61 -13.85
N TRP A 343 5.72 -25.50 -14.31
CA TRP A 343 5.99 -25.67 -15.74
C TRP A 343 4.78 -26.18 -16.51
N PHE A 344 4.00 -27.08 -15.93
CA PHE A 344 2.76 -27.59 -16.52
C PHE A 344 1.75 -26.46 -16.71
N PHE A 345 1.52 -25.63 -15.68
CA PHE A 345 0.62 -24.47 -15.77
C PHE A 345 1.07 -23.49 -16.86
N ARG A 346 2.36 -23.15 -16.88
CA ARG A 346 2.92 -22.27 -17.92
C ARG A 346 2.74 -22.83 -19.33
N LYS A 347 2.98 -24.13 -19.54
CA LYS A 347 2.79 -24.79 -20.85
C LYS A 347 1.32 -24.79 -21.29
N ASN A 348 0.38 -24.73 -20.36
CA ASN A 348 -1.05 -24.66 -20.63
C ASN A 348 -1.59 -23.22 -20.62
N GLY A 349 -0.75 -22.26 -20.90
CA GLY A 349 -1.15 -20.86 -21.13
C GLY A 349 -1.36 -20.04 -19.86
N PHE A 350 -0.78 -20.41 -18.70
CA PHE A 350 -0.83 -19.61 -17.50
C PHE A 350 0.39 -18.69 -17.39
N ALA A 351 0.14 -17.45 -16.97
CA ALA A 351 1.17 -16.53 -16.51
C ALA A 351 0.79 -15.94 -15.15
N TYR A 352 1.80 -15.54 -14.39
CA TYR A 352 1.62 -15.12 -13.00
C TYR A 352 2.41 -13.85 -12.67
N ILE A 353 1.71 -12.82 -12.23
CA ILE A 353 2.29 -11.61 -11.64
C ILE A 353 2.19 -11.76 -10.11
N PRO A 354 3.31 -11.97 -9.39
CA PRO A 354 3.31 -12.23 -7.96
C PRO A 354 3.17 -10.95 -7.12
N GLU A 355 2.63 -11.09 -5.92
CA GLU A 355 2.49 -10.02 -4.93
C GLU A 355 3.83 -9.43 -4.46
N ASP A 356 4.83 -10.31 -4.27
CA ASP A 356 6.19 -9.89 -3.91
C ASP A 356 7.11 -9.98 -5.12
N ARG A 357 7.35 -8.82 -5.71
CA ARG A 357 8.23 -8.70 -6.88
C ARG A 357 9.68 -9.04 -6.58
N ARG A 358 10.16 -8.83 -5.34
CA ARG A 358 11.58 -9.01 -4.97
C ARG A 358 11.91 -10.45 -4.59
N VAL A 359 11.00 -11.12 -3.90
CA VAL A 359 11.21 -12.49 -3.42
C VAL A 359 10.74 -13.52 -4.45
N ARG A 360 9.61 -13.26 -5.12
CA ARG A 360 8.98 -14.23 -6.04
C ARG A 360 9.00 -13.79 -7.51
N GLY A 361 9.04 -12.49 -7.76
CA GLY A 361 8.91 -11.94 -9.12
C GLY A 361 10.22 -11.89 -9.88
N LEU A 362 11.33 -11.56 -9.25
CA LEU A 362 12.61 -11.24 -9.88
C LEU A 362 13.77 -12.00 -9.23
N VAL A 363 14.79 -12.24 -10.04
CA VAL A 363 16.11 -12.66 -9.55
C VAL A 363 16.97 -11.39 -9.46
N LEU A 364 17.00 -10.76 -8.29
CA LEU A 364 17.57 -9.42 -8.09
C LEU A 364 19.02 -9.23 -8.57
N PRO A 365 19.94 -10.21 -8.37
CA PRO A 365 21.31 -10.10 -8.89
C PRO A 365 21.43 -10.20 -10.42
N PHE A 366 20.36 -10.65 -11.11
CA PHE A 366 20.38 -10.82 -12.55
C PHE A 366 20.09 -9.51 -13.28
N SER A 367 20.55 -9.41 -14.51
CA SER A 367 20.26 -8.27 -15.38
C SER A 367 18.78 -8.22 -15.79
N ILE A 368 18.34 -7.07 -16.29
CA ILE A 368 17.00 -6.90 -16.90
C ILE A 368 16.80 -7.95 -18.01
N SER A 369 17.81 -8.13 -18.88
CA SER A 369 17.75 -9.11 -19.97
C SER A 369 17.51 -10.53 -19.47
N TYR A 370 18.24 -10.97 -18.45
CA TYR A 370 18.07 -12.31 -17.89
C TYR A 370 16.72 -12.49 -17.19
N ASN A 371 16.22 -11.46 -16.51
CA ASN A 371 14.88 -11.52 -15.89
C ASN A 371 13.76 -11.55 -16.94
N LEU A 372 13.90 -10.86 -18.08
CA LEU A 372 12.91 -10.87 -19.17
C LEU A 372 12.79 -12.22 -19.87
N PHE A 373 13.90 -12.95 -20.04
CA PHE A 373 13.85 -14.26 -20.70
C PHE A 373 13.65 -15.42 -19.74
N LEU A 374 13.65 -15.19 -18.41
CA LEU A 374 13.49 -16.23 -17.40
C LEU A 374 12.22 -17.08 -17.66
N GLY A 375 12.39 -18.41 -17.64
CA GLY A 375 11.33 -19.37 -17.97
C GLY A 375 11.26 -19.77 -19.44
N ARG A 376 11.95 -19.05 -20.35
CA ARG A 376 11.96 -19.32 -21.81
C ARG A 376 13.14 -20.18 -22.26
N GLN A 377 13.91 -20.74 -21.35
CA GLN A 377 15.12 -21.52 -21.65
C GLN A 377 14.86 -22.73 -22.54
N ARG A 378 13.62 -23.23 -22.56
CA ARG A 378 13.20 -24.41 -23.36
C ARG A 378 12.65 -24.03 -24.74
N GLU A 379 12.36 -22.77 -25.01
CA GLU A 379 11.85 -22.29 -26.29
C GLU A 379 12.96 -22.34 -27.36
N LYS A 380 12.61 -22.72 -28.60
CA LYS A 380 13.55 -22.94 -29.71
C LYS A 380 14.41 -21.72 -30.01
N ASN A 381 13.82 -20.53 -30.00
CA ASN A 381 14.52 -19.28 -30.37
C ASN A 381 15.56 -18.86 -29.33
N PHE A 382 15.35 -19.23 -28.05
CA PHE A 382 16.27 -18.93 -26.96
C PHE A 382 17.42 -19.93 -26.82
N LYS A 383 17.46 -20.95 -27.71
CA LYS A 383 18.50 -21.98 -27.77
C LYS A 383 19.30 -21.92 -29.05
N LYS A 384 20.57 -22.26 -28.94
CA LYS A 384 21.48 -22.55 -30.05
C LYS A 384 22.20 -23.86 -29.74
N GLY A 385 21.61 -24.98 -30.20
CA GLY A 385 22.02 -26.31 -29.75
C GLY A 385 21.73 -26.50 -28.23
N ASN A 386 22.75 -26.90 -27.49
CA ASN A 386 22.67 -27.07 -26.01
C ASN A 386 22.94 -25.79 -25.22
N PHE A 387 23.23 -24.66 -25.88
CA PHE A 387 23.55 -23.39 -25.25
C PHE A 387 22.41 -22.38 -25.41
N LEU A 388 22.43 -21.34 -24.59
CA LEU A 388 21.54 -20.20 -24.73
C LEU A 388 21.94 -19.34 -25.94
N ASN A 389 20.95 -18.88 -26.70
CA ASN A 389 21.14 -17.95 -27.80
C ASN A 389 21.25 -16.51 -27.30
N SER A 390 22.43 -16.12 -26.84
CA SER A 390 22.67 -14.79 -26.25
C SER A 390 22.31 -13.64 -27.18
N SER A 391 22.48 -13.81 -28.49
CA SER A 391 22.14 -12.78 -29.50
C SER A 391 20.63 -12.57 -29.55
N TYR A 392 19.85 -13.65 -29.58
CA TYR A 392 18.39 -13.56 -29.57
C TYR A 392 17.86 -12.99 -28.24
N ILE A 393 18.43 -13.43 -27.09
CA ILE A 393 18.07 -12.89 -25.77
C ILE A 393 18.27 -11.37 -25.74
N LYS A 394 19.38 -10.86 -26.27
CA LYS A 394 19.68 -9.42 -26.33
C LYS A 394 18.65 -8.67 -27.16
N ILE A 395 18.33 -9.15 -28.36
CA ILE A 395 17.35 -8.52 -29.26
C ILE A 395 15.96 -8.54 -28.63
N PHE A 396 15.52 -9.69 -28.14
CA PHE A 396 14.24 -9.84 -27.43
C PHE A 396 14.13 -8.87 -26.27
N SER A 397 15.15 -8.82 -25.41
CA SER A 397 15.15 -7.97 -24.22
C SER A 397 15.16 -6.49 -24.57
N SER A 398 15.92 -6.08 -25.60
CA SER A 398 15.93 -4.69 -26.07
C SER A 398 14.55 -4.25 -26.56
N ASN A 399 13.87 -5.08 -27.36
CA ASN A 399 12.53 -4.81 -27.85
C ASN A 399 11.52 -4.70 -26.69
N LYS A 400 11.61 -5.60 -25.69
CA LYS A 400 10.70 -5.57 -24.54
C LYS A 400 10.96 -4.38 -23.59
N ILE A 401 12.21 -3.97 -23.43
CA ILE A 401 12.57 -2.75 -22.69
C ILE A 401 11.95 -1.52 -23.35
N GLU A 402 11.94 -1.46 -24.66
CA GLU A 402 11.33 -0.34 -25.40
C GLU A 402 9.80 -0.39 -25.37
N GLU A 403 9.20 -1.55 -25.68
CA GLU A 403 7.74 -1.78 -25.70
C GLU A 403 7.05 -1.48 -24.35
N TYR A 404 7.72 -1.83 -23.25
CA TYR A 404 7.18 -1.66 -21.89
C TYR A 404 7.74 -0.41 -21.18
N ASP A 405 8.51 0.42 -21.89
CA ASP A 405 9.16 1.62 -21.36
C ASP A 405 9.87 1.37 -20.01
N ILE A 406 10.72 0.34 -19.97
CA ILE A 406 11.52 0.01 -18.80
C ILE A 406 12.71 0.97 -18.73
N ARG A 407 12.89 1.67 -17.64
CA ARG A 407 13.93 2.68 -17.46
C ARG A 407 14.85 2.37 -16.27
N PRO A 408 16.18 2.61 -16.42
CA PRO A 408 16.87 3.08 -17.63
C PRO A 408 16.94 2.00 -18.72
N ARG A 409 17.01 2.40 -19.98
CA ARG A 409 17.06 1.48 -21.16
C ARG A 409 18.42 0.79 -21.29
N ASN A 410 18.83 0.09 -20.24
CA ASN A 410 20.08 -0.67 -20.20
C ASN A 410 19.83 -2.13 -19.80
N GLN A 411 19.77 -3.01 -20.79
CA GLN A 411 19.47 -4.43 -20.59
C GLN A 411 20.46 -5.17 -19.67
N ASN A 412 21.69 -4.65 -19.50
CA ASN A 412 22.72 -5.26 -18.67
C ASN A 412 22.65 -4.82 -17.21
N LEU A 413 21.82 -3.80 -16.88
CA LEU A 413 21.64 -3.33 -15.53
C LEU A 413 20.97 -4.41 -14.69
N LYS A 414 21.45 -4.62 -13.45
CA LYS A 414 20.81 -5.51 -12.48
C LYS A 414 19.45 -4.94 -12.08
N VAL A 415 18.46 -5.81 -11.91
CA VAL A 415 17.10 -5.35 -11.59
C VAL A 415 16.95 -4.80 -10.18
N ASP A 416 17.88 -5.10 -9.26
CA ASP A 416 17.91 -4.52 -7.92
C ASP A 416 18.14 -3.00 -7.92
N ALA A 417 18.80 -2.48 -8.97
CA ALA A 417 19.03 -1.04 -9.16
C ALA A 417 17.81 -0.28 -9.74
N LEU A 418 16.74 -1.00 -10.12
CA LEU A 418 15.53 -0.38 -10.66
C LEU A 418 14.59 0.12 -9.54
N SER A 419 13.85 1.18 -9.84
CA SER A 419 12.69 1.56 -9.02
C SER A 419 11.62 0.46 -9.00
N GLY A 420 10.76 0.43 -7.96
CA GLY A 420 9.69 -0.55 -7.84
C GLY A 420 8.79 -0.62 -9.07
N GLY A 421 8.41 0.52 -9.64
CA GLY A 421 7.63 0.58 -10.87
C GLY A 421 8.34 -0.05 -12.07
N ASN A 422 9.64 0.20 -12.26
CA ASN A 422 10.39 -0.44 -13.33
C ASN A 422 10.64 -1.94 -13.09
N GLN A 423 10.83 -2.38 -11.84
CA GLN A 423 10.84 -3.78 -11.47
C GLN A 423 9.54 -4.48 -11.87
N GLN A 424 8.39 -3.86 -11.59
CA GLN A 424 7.08 -4.39 -11.96
C GLN A 424 6.90 -4.45 -13.48
N LYS A 425 7.34 -3.42 -14.22
CA LYS A 425 7.34 -3.43 -15.68
C LYS A 425 8.13 -4.62 -16.26
N VAL A 426 9.26 -5.00 -15.64
CA VAL A 426 10.03 -6.20 -16.05
C VAL A 426 9.21 -7.47 -15.87
N ILE A 427 8.51 -7.62 -14.75
CA ILE A 427 7.64 -8.77 -14.46
C ILE A 427 6.49 -8.84 -15.46
N VAL A 428 5.75 -7.73 -15.61
CA VAL A 428 4.61 -7.64 -16.55
C VAL A 428 5.06 -7.92 -17.98
N ALA A 429 6.19 -7.33 -18.42
CA ALA A 429 6.76 -7.57 -19.74
C ALA A 429 7.11 -9.05 -19.96
N ARG A 430 7.72 -9.69 -18.97
CA ARG A 430 8.02 -11.12 -19.02
C ARG A 430 6.76 -11.97 -19.14
N GLU A 431 5.80 -11.78 -18.21
CA GLU A 431 4.62 -12.65 -18.10
C GLU A 431 3.66 -12.46 -19.28
N VAL A 432 3.37 -11.22 -19.68
CA VAL A 432 2.49 -10.92 -20.82
C VAL A 432 3.13 -11.36 -22.16
N SER A 433 4.45 -11.31 -22.29
CA SER A 433 5.15 -11.75 -23.51
C SER A 433 5.02 -13.25 -23.81
N TYR A 434 4.53 -14.06 -22.87
CA TYR A 434 4.21 -15.46 -23.11
C TYR A 434 2.91 -15.65 -23.90
N ASP A 435 2.15 -14.56 -24.10
CA ASP A 435 0.81 -14.60 -24.70
C ASP A 435 -0.11 -15.59 -23.97
N PRO A 436 -0.28 -15.44 -22.64
CA PRO A 436 -1.03 -16.41 -21.84
C PRO A 436 -2.51 -16.38 -22.16
N ASP A 437 -3.18 -17.53 -22.01
CA ASP A 437 -4.64 -17.62 -22.03
C ASP A 437 -5.26 -17.16 -20.71
N VAL A 438 -4.56 -17.42 -19.59
CA VAL A 438 -4.94 -17.03 -18.23
C VAL A 438 -3.80 -16.26 -17.57
N LEU A 439 -4.07 -15.03 -17.14
CA LEU A 439 -3.15 -14.22 -16.37
C LEU A 439 -3.64 -14.11 -14.93
N VAL A 440 -2.89 -14.68 -13.99
CA VAL A 440 -3.13 -14.52 -12.55
C VAL A 440 -2.32 -13.33 -12.06
N ALA A 441 -2.98 -12.28 -11.62
CA ALA A 441 -2.36 -11.06 -11.10
C ALA A 441 -2.67 -10.92 -9.61
N SER A 442 -1.67 -11.16 -8.76
CA SER A 442 -1.79 -11.03 -7.30
C SER A 442 -1.12 -9.76 -6.84
N GLN A 443 -1.89 -8.85 -6.23
CA GLN A 443 -1.42 -7.56 -5.72
C GLN A 443 -0.54 -6.81 -6.76
N PRO A 444 -0.96 -6.71 -8.03
CA PRO A 444 -0.06 -6.33 -9.12
C PRO A 444 0.46 -4.89 -9.00
N THR A 445 -0.21 -4.06 -8.21
CA THR A 445 0.12 -2.64 -8.00
C THR A 445 0.68 -2.33 -6.62
N ARG A 446 0.80 -3.35 -5.75
CA ARG A 446 1.25 -3.16 -4.36
C ARG A 446 2.57 -2.39 -4.28
N GLY A 447 2.52 -1.24 -3.59
CA GLY A 447 3.69 -0.39 -3.38
C GLY A 447 4.25 0.24 -4.67
N LEU A 448 3.43 0.42 -5.70
CA LEU A 448 3.76 1.19 -6.89
C LEU A 448 3.35 2.66 -6.72
N ASP A 449 3.94 3.50 -7.55
CA ASP A 449 3.47 4.87 -7.75
C ASP A 449 2.29 4.93 -8.72
N VAL A 450 1.60 6.07 -8.78
CA VAL A 450 0.41 6.26 -9.62
C VAL A 450 0.69 5.97 -11.09
N GLY A 451 1.85 6.40 -11.61
CA GLY A 451 2.20 6.18 -13.01
C GLY A 451 2.49 4.71 -13.35
N ALA A 452 3.11 3.97 -12.43
CA ALA A 452 3.32 2.54 -12.58
C ALA A 452 2.01 1.75 -12.40
N THR A 453 1.13 2.17 -11.50
CA THR A 453 -0.21 1.62 -11.32
C THR A 453 -1.04 1.75 -12.59
N GLU A 454 -1.12 2.95 -13.17
CA GLU A 454 -1.78 3.19 -14.46
C GLU A 454 -1.28 2.23 -15.55
N PHE A 455 0.06 2.07 -15.65
CA PHE A 455 0.66 1.16 -16.63
C PHE A 455 0.21 -0.28 -16.43
N VAL A 456 0.21 -0.79 -15.18
CA VAL A 456 -0.21 -2.16 -14.87
C VAL A 456 -1.68 -2.36 -15.19
N HIS A 457 -2.55 -1.45 -14.75
CA HIS A 457 -3.99 -1.48 -15.02
C HIS A 457 -4.27 -1.56 -16.52
N LYS A 458 -3.62 -0.68 -17.30
CA LYS A 458 -3.74 -0.69 -18.76
C LYS A 458 -3.34 -2.03 -19.35
N LYS A 459 -2.25 -2.66 -18.87
CA LYS A 459 -1.82 -3.98 -19.36
C LYS A 459 -2.79 -5.11 -19.01
N LEU A 460 -3.40 -5.08 -17.82
CA LEU A 460 -4.42 -6.06 -17.44
C LEU A 460 -5.68 -5.93 -18.32
N VAL A 461 -6.14 -4.70 -18.55
CA VAL A 461 -7.29 -4.43 -19.45
C VAL A 461 -6.96 -4.80 -20.90
N GLU A 462 -5.75 -4.49 -21.40
CA GLU A 462 -5.30 -4.92 -22.73
C GLU A 462 -5.32 -6.45 -22.89
N GLN A 463 -4.93 -7.20 -21.86
CA GLN A 463 -5.01 -8.67 -21.87
C GLN A 463 -6.47 -9.13 -21.96
N ARG A 464 -7.34 -8.62 -21.10
CA ARG A 464 -8.78 -8.91 -21.11
C ARG A 464 -9.37 -8.59 -22.50
N ASP A 465 -9.12 -7.40 -23.04
CA ASP A 465 -9.68 -6.93 -24.31
C ASP A 465 -9.15 -7.71 -25.53
N SER A 466 -8.00 -8.36 -25.42
CA SER A 466 -7.44 -9.27 -26.43
C SER A 466 -7.99 -10.70 -26.36
N GLY A 467 -8.95 -10.99 -25.48
CA GLY A 467 -9.59 -12.30 -25.37
C GLY A 467 -8.94 -13.22 -24.35
N LYS A 468 -8.05 -12.70 -23.52
CA LYS A 468 -7.48 -13.46 -22.41
C LYS A 468 -8.40 -13.40 -21.19
N ALA A 469 -8.19 -14.31 -20.25
CA ALA A 469 -8.85 -14.33 -18.96
C ALA A 469 -7.89 -13.82 -17.88
N VAL A 470 -8.34 -12.90 -17.06
CA VAL A 470 -7.52 -12.29 -16.00
C VAL A 470 -8.14 -12.58 -14.64
N LEU A 471 -7.40 -13.24 -13.76
CA LEU A 471 -7.75 -13.37 -12.34
C LEU A 471 -6.99 -12.31 -11.55
N LEU A 472 -7.70 -11.29 -11.11
CA LEU A 472 -7.13 -10.21 -10.29
C LEU A 472 -7.40 -10.48 -8.82
N ILE A 473 -6.35 -10.58 -8.02
CA ILE A 473 -6.46 -10.68 -6.56
C ILE A 473 -5.80 -9.45 -5.97
N SER A 474 -6.59 -8.59 -5.34
CA SER A 474 -6.10 -7.37 -4.72
C SER A 474 -6.75 -7.11 -3.36
N LEU A 475 -5.97 -6.54 -2.44
CA LEU A 475 -6.44 -6.01 -1.16
C LEU A 475 -6.98 -4.58 -1.34
N GLU A 476 -6.61 -3.90 -2.43
CA GLU A 476 -7.11 -2.57 -2.77
C GLU A 476 -8.48 -2.71 -3.42
N LEU A 477 -9.54 -2.44 -2.64
CA LEU A 477 -10.92 -2.60 -3.10
C LEU A 477 -11.23 -1.73 -4.32
N GLU A 478 -10.69 -0.52 -4.37
CA GLU A 478 -10.83 0.38 -5.53
C GLU A 478 -10.25 -0.25 -6.81
N GLU A 479 -9.10 -0.92 -6.73
CA GLU A 479 -8.49 -1.61 -7.87
C GLU A 479 -9.41 -2.72 -8.37
N VAL A 480 -9.96 -3.54 -7.45
CA VAL A 480 -10.88 -4.62 -7.79
C VAL A 480 -12.14 -4.07 -8.44
N MET A 481 -12.77 -3.04 -7.85
CA MET A 481 -13.99 -2.43 -8.37
C MET A 481 -13.80 -1.78 -9.74
N MET A 482 -12.66 -1.13 -9.96
CA MET A 482 -12.36 -0.42 -11.20
C MET A 482 -12.08 -1.37 -12.38
N LEU A 483 -11.32 -2.44 -12.14
CA LEU A 483 -10.81 -3.30 -13.22
C LEU A 483 -11.69 -4.50 -13.50
N SER A 484 -12.37 -5.06 -12.50
CA SER A 484 -13.10 -6.31 -12.64
C SER A 484 -14.37 -6.16 -13.47
N ASP A 485 -14.78 -7.20 -14.14
CA ASP A 485 -16.10 -7.33 -14.75
C ASP A 485 -17.07 -8.03 -13.78
N ARG A 486 -16.52 -8.90 -12.93
CA ARG A 486 -17.21 -9.62 -11.87
C ARG A 486 -16.28 -9.72 -10.66
N ILE A 487 -16.85 -9.61 -9.45
CA ILE A 487 -16.11 -9.58 -8.18
C ILE A 487 -16.61 -10.72 -7.31
N ALA A 488 -15.70 -11.60 -6.90
CA ALA A 488 -15.95 -12.59 -5.86
C ALA A 488 -15.28 -12.17 -4.56
N VAL A 489 -15.96 -12.30 -3.43
CA VAL A 489 -15.44 -11.93 -2.12
C VAL A 489 -15.04 -13.18 -1.36
N LEU A 490 -13.76 -13.23 -0.96
CA LEU A 490 -13.17 -14.32 -0.21
C LEU A 490 -13.11 -13.95 1.28
N PHE A 491 -13.80 -14.71 2.13
CA PHE A 491 -13.76 -14.56 3.57
C PHE A 491 -13.60 -15.93 4.23
N ASN A 492 -12.62 -16.04 5.13
CA ASN A 492 -12.33 -17.25 5.91
C ASN A 492 -12.23 -18.53 5.06
N GLY A 493 -11.66 -18.43 3.86
CA GLY A 493 -11.46 -19.54 2.92
C GLY A 493 -12.68 -19.93 2.08
N GLU A 494 -13.77 -19.16 2.11
CA GLU A 494 -15.00 -19.37 1.35
C GLU A 494 -15.31 -18.15 0.46
N ILE A 495 -15.89 -18.36 -0.71
CA ILE A 495 -16.51 -17.29 -1.48
C ILE A 495 -17.88 -17.02 -0.86
N VAL A 496 -18.02 -15.83 -0.25
CA VAL A 496 -19.21 -15.42 0.50
C VAL A 496 -20.18 -14.57 -0.32
N GLY A 497 -19.78 -14.14 -1.49
CA GLY A 497 -20.60 -13.38 -2.44
C GLY A 497 -19.90 -13.23 -3.78
N GLU A 498 -20.69 -13.04 -4.83
CA GLU A 498 -20.23 -12.74 -6.17
C GLU A 498 -21.18 -11.72 -6.79
N LEU A 499 -20.63 -10.62 -7.33
CA LEU A 499 -21.38 -9.50 -7.89
C LEU A 499 -20.80 -9.11 -9.25
N LYS A 500 -21.64 -8.59 -10.14
CA LYS A 500 -21.17 -7.86 -11.31
C LYS A 500 -20.63 -6.50 -10.89
N GLN A 501 -19.70 -5.94 -11.66
CA GLN A 501 -19.13 -4.62 -11.37
C GLN A 501 -20.20 -3.54 -11.15
N GLU A 502 -21.25 -3.55 -11.96
CA GLU A 502 -22.34 -2.56 -11.92
C GLU A 502 -23.17 -2.62 -10.63
N GLU A 503 -23.20 -3.77 -9.98
CA GLU A 503 -23.95 -4.04 -8.74
C GLU A 503 -23.11 -3.81 -7.49
N ALA A 504 -21.78 -3.73 -7.65
CA ALA A 504 -20.84 -3.64 -6.55
C ALA A 504 -20.71 -2.21 -6.02
N ASN A 505 -20.75 -2.07 -4.71
CA ASN A 505 -20.40 -0.83 -4.01
C ASN A 505 -19.48 -1.14 -2.81
N GLU A 506 -18.75 -0.12 -2.36
CA GLU A 506 -17.75 -0.28 -1.30
C GLU A 506 -18.34 -0.77 0.03
N GLU A 507 -19.53 -0.29 0.39
CA GLU A 507 -20.17 -0.66 1.65
C GLU A 507 -20.55 -2.15 1.65
N GLU A 508 -21.16 -2.60 0.57
CA GLU A 508 -21.59 -3.99 0.42
C GLU A 508 -20.41 -4.97 0.36
N LEU A 509 -19.41 -4.65 -0.46
CA LEU A 509 -18.19 -5.46 -0.52
C LEU A 509 -17.48 -5.47 0.83
N GLY A 510 -17.43 -4.35 1.52
CA GLY A 510 -16.88 -4.26 2.87
C GLY A 510 -17.58 -5.17 3.87
N LEU A 511 -18.93 -5.22 3.87
CA LEU A 511 -19.70 -6.13 4.74
C LEU A 511 -19.42 -7.61 4.42
N LEU A 512 -19.32 -7.96 3.14
CA LEU A 512 -18.94 -9.31 2.71
C LEU A 512 -17.51 -9.66 3.13
N MET A 513 -16.55 -8.73 2.96
CA MET A 513 -15.14 -8.92 3.36
C MET A 513 -14.94 -9.12 4.86
N LEU A 514 -15.84 -8.57 5.68
CA LEU A 514 -15.88 -8.77 7.13
C LEU A 514 -16.71 -9.98 7.56
N GLY A 515 -17.37 -10.67 6.62
CA GLY A 515 -18.25 -11.82 6.92
C GLY A 515 -19.56 -11.45 7.60
N LEU A 516 -19.91 -10.16 7.63
CA LEU A 516 -21.16 -9.64 8.22
C LEU A 516 -22.36 -9.84 7.29
N LYS A 517 -22.10 -10.08 5.99
CA LYS A 517 -23.09 -10.44 4.97
C LYS A 517 -22.62 -11.66 4.22
N ARG A 518 -23.54 -12.49 3.73
CA ARG A 518 -23.27 -13.63 2.85
C ARG A 518 -24.42 -13.77 1.85
N TYR A 519 -24.11 -14.14 0.63
CA TYR A 519 -25.11 -14.53 -0.36
C TYR A 519 -25.33 -16.05 -0.36
N ASP A 520 -26.54 -16.49 -0.67
CA ASP A 520 -26.82 -17.91 -0.77
C ASP A 520 -26.04 -18.55 -1.93
N LYS A 521 -25.50 -19.77 -1.69
CA LYS A 521 -24.71 -20.52 -2.70
C LYS A 521 -25.43 -20.73 -4.03
N LYS A 522 -26.76 -20.57 -4.09
CA LYS A 522 -27.56 -20.65 -5.32
C LYS A 522 -27.53 -19.37 -6.17
N GLU A 523 -27.17 -18.23 -5.59
CA GLU A 523 -27.02 -16.95 -6.28
C GLU A 523 -25.61 -16.76 -6.85
N VAL A 524 -24.62 -17.41 -6.24
CA VAL A 524 -23.18 -17.33 -6.62
C VAL A 524 -22.87 -18.14 -7.90
N SER A 525 -23.78 -18.97 -8.41
CA SER A 525 -23.52 -19.90 -9.54
C SER A 525 -24.32 -19.61 -10.82
N LYS A 526 -25.03 -18.50 -10.90
CA LYS A 526 -25.69 -18.01 -12.11
C LYS A 526 -24.81 -17.01 -12.85
#